data_4581510870e24aeeb39cda0473ec3575
#
_entry.id   4581510870e24aeeb39cda0473ec3575
#
_cell.length_a   1.000
_cell.length_b   1.000
_cell.length_c   1.000
_cell.angle_alpha   90.00
_cell.angle_beta   90.00
_cell.angle_gamma   90.00
#
_symmetry.space_group_name_H-M   'P 1'
#
loop_
_entity.id
_entity.type
_entity.pdbx_description
1 polymer ?
#
loop_
_entity_poly.entity_id
_entity_poly.type
_entity_poly.pdbx_seq_one_letter_code
_entity_poly.pdbx_strand_id
1 'polypeptide(L)'
;MIKNILVAIDGSEHSRSATEHALWIAGRVNASMTALHVIDIVSIEGSFLHDISGSLGFEPYLDFSSKMREVLEERGRAMLSEFSDRAAEANVRCETLMDVGVVANEICERARTADVVVIGHRGVNEKFSTGLLGGTAESVTRKCPKPLLVCPTQWKGGIQKPLLAYDGSQRSASAMQAAADFCVSLALPLAVAHVTRDEATGARVLDEAKRYLAPYALQTSFASLSGHAPERIVEEIRNEGYDLLFIGAYGHSRIVEMVLGSTTEYVLRNAPCPVFLNR
;
A
#
# COMPACT_ATOMS: atom_id res chain seq x y z
N MET A 1 -10.03 10.99 -9.10
CA MET A 1 -9.34 12.08 -8.34
C MET A 1 -9.33 11.73 -6.87
N ILE A 2 -8.17 11.72 -6.20
CA ILE A 2 -8.01 11.39 -4.77
C ILE A 2 -8.44 12.57 -3.91
N LYS A 3 -9.38 12.37 -2.98
CA LYS A 3 -9.89 13.37 -2.03
C LYS A 3 -9.78 12.93 -0.58
N ASN A 4 -9.83 11.62 -0.32
CA ASN A 4 -9.77 11.04 1.01
C ASN A 4 -8.71 9.93 1.05
N ILE A 5 -7.69 10.10 1.85
CA ILE A 5 -6.59 9.15 2.02
C ILE A 5 -6.70 8.53 3.42
N LEU A 6 -6.79 7.21 3.49
CA LEU A 6 -6.63 6.47 4.74
C LEU A 6 -5.17 6.03 4.89
N VAL A 7 -4.52 6.36 5.99
CA VAL A 7 -3.17 5.88 6.28
C VAL A 7 -3.17 5.06 7.58
N ALA A 8 -2.66 3.83 7.52
CA ALA A 8 -2.52 2.97 8.68
C ALA A 8 -1.17 3.22 9.37
N ILE A 9 -1.22 3.47 10.70
CA ILE A 9 -0.07 3.87 11.50
C ILE A 9 0.17 2.84 12.60
N ASP A 10 1.39 2.32 12.68
CA ASP A 10 1.83 1.38 13.70
C ASP A 10 3.18 1.77 14.36
N GLY A 11 3.77 2.90 13.94
CA GLY A 11 5.04 3.41 14.47
C GLY A 11 6.29 2.74 13.89
N SER A 12 6.16 1.79 12.95
CA SER A 12 7.30 1.20 12.22
C SER A 12 7.93 2.19 11.25
N GLU A 13 9.15 1.90 10.79
CA GLU A 13 9.81 2.69 9.74
C GLU A 13 9.03 2.69 8.43
N HIS A 14 8.39 1.56 8.09
CA HIS A 14 7.53 1.45 6.93
C HIS A 14 6.27 2.33 7.06
N SER A 15 5.67 2.37 8.25
CA SER A 15 4.53 3.25 8.54
C SER A 15 4.91 4.73 8.47
N ARG A 16 6.10 5.09 8.94
CA ARG A 16 6.62 6.47 8.79
C ARG A 16 6.79 6.84 7.33
N SER A 17 7.40 5.96 6.53
CA SER A 17 7.51 6.17 5.08
C SER A 17 6.14 6.28 4.41
N ALA A 18 5.17 5.44 4.79
CA ALA A 18 3.79 5.51 4.32
C ALA A 18 3.15 6.87 4.62
N THR A 19 3.37 7.39 5.83
CA THR A 19 2.92 8.73 6.25
C THR A 19 3.51 9.83 5.35
N GLU A 20 4.81 9.79 5.06
CA GLU A 20 5.45 10.78 4.18
C GLU A 20 4.86 10.77 2.77
N HIS A 21 4.67 9.59 2.19
CA HIS A 21 4.06 9.47 0.88
C HIS A 21 2.62 10.01 0.87
N ALA A 22 1.84 9.68 1.91
CA ALA A 22 0.46 10.13 2.04
C ALA A 22 0.36 11.65 2.20
N LEU A 23 1.19 12.26 3.05
CA LEU A 23 1.26 13.72 3.25
C LEU A 23 1.66 14.44 1.96
N TRP A 24 2.66 13.92 1.25
CA TRP A 24 3.12 14.49 -0.01
C TRP A 24 2.01 14.47 -1.08
N ILE A 25 1.29 13.36 -1.21
CA ILE A 25 0.15 13.23 -2.12
C ILE A 25 -0.96 14.19 -1.70
N ALA A 26 -1.38 14.14 -0.43
CA ALA A 26 -2.49 14.93 0.10
C ALA A 26 -2.29 16.43 -0.11
N GLY A 27 -1.08 16.94 0.19
CA GLY A 27 -0.74 18.34 0.03
C GLY A 27 -0.81 18.82 -1.42
N ARG A 28 -0.45 17.95 -2.38
CA ARG A 28 -0.46 18.30 -3.81
C ARG A 28 -1.84 18.23 -4.47
N VAL A 29 -2.69 17.29 -4.03
CA VAL A 29 -4.04 17.15 -4.60
C VAL A 29 -5.13 17.79 -3.74
N ASN A 30 -4.75 18.45 -2.65
CA ASN A 30 -5.66 19.03 -1.66
C ASN A 30 -6.69 17.99 -1.17
N ALA A 31 -6.18 16.82 -0.75
CA ALA A 31 -6.95 15.75 -0.16
C ALA A 31 -6.98 15.88 1.38
N SER A 32 -8.01 15.35 2.01
CA SER A 32 -8.05 15.09 3.45
C SER A 32 -7.46 13.72 3.76
N MET A 33 -6.96 13.56 4.97
CA MET A 33 -6.38 12.32 5.45
C MET A 33 -7.09 11.83 6.71
N THR A 34 -7.19 10.52 6.82
CA THR A 34 -7.57 9.83 8.06
C THR A 34 -6.40 8.95 8.47
N ALA A 35 -5.81 9.24 9.63
CA ALA A 35 -4.81 8.37 10.23
C ALA A 35 -5.49 7.34 11.13
N LEU A 36 -5.28 6.07 10.86
CA LEU A 36 -5.84 4.97 11.62
C LEU A 36 -4.74 4.20 12.35
N HIS A 37 -4.83 4.16 13.68
CA HIS A 37 -4.10 3.20 14.50
C HIS A 37 -5.05 2.11 14.97
N VAL A 38 -4.69 0.85 14.79
CA VAL A 38 -5.48 -0.30 15.27
C VAL A 38 -4.70 -1.03 16.35
N ILE A 39 -5.28 -1.11 17.53
CA ILE A 39 -4.77 -1.95 18.61
C ILE A 39 -5.15 -3.40 18.30
N ASP A 40 -4.14 -4.23 18.06
CA ASP A 40 -4.34 -5.63 17.71
C ASP A 40 -4.88 -6.42 18.90
N ILE A 41 -6.13 -6.88 18.78
CA ILE A 41 -6.79 -7.69 19.83
C ILE A 41 -6.05 -9.00 20.10
N VAL A 42 -5.38 -9.57 19.09
CA VAL A 42 -4.58 -10.79 19.24
C VAL A 42 -3.38 -10.54 20.14
N SER A 43 -2.84 -9.33 20.15
CA SER A 43 -1.75 -8.94 21.07
C SER A 43 -2.21 -8.82 22.51
N ILE A 44 -3.50 -8.56 22.76
CA ILE A 44 -4.09 -8.44 24.10
C ILE A 44 -4.56 -9.81 24.61
N GLU A 45 -5.18 -10.61 23.75
CA GLU A 45 -5.83 -11.88 24.10
C GLU A 45 -4.98 -13.12 23.75
N GLY A 46 -3.72 -12.92 23.35
CA GLY A 46 -2.87 -13.95 22.78
C GLY A 46 -2.87 -15.29 23.54
N SER A 47 -2.92 -16.38 22.79
CA SER A 47 -3.06 -17.77 23.21
C SER A 47 -2.11 -18.21 24.35
N PHE A 48 -0.94 -17.59 24.43
CA PHE A 48 0.06 -17.89 25.45
C PHE A 48 -0.38 -17.48 26.88
N LEU A 49 -1.15 -16.38 27.00
CA LEU A 49 -1.65 -15.90 28.28
C LEU A 49 -2.86 -16.72 28.75
N HIS A 50 -3.62 -17.30 27.84
CA HIS A 50 -4.73 -18.21 28.17
C HIS A 50 -4.24 -19.53 28.74
N ASP A 51 -3.16 -20.10 28.21
CA ASP A 51 -2.57 -21.35 28.67
C ASP A 51 -1.93 -21.24 30.07
N ILE A 52 -1.29 -20.11 30.37
CA ILE A 52 -0.64 -19.88 31.66
C ILE A 52 -1.67 -19.63 32.77
N SER A 53 -2.75 -18.90 32.49
CA SER A 53 -3.77 -18.58 33.49
C SER A 53 -4.57 -19.83 33.91
N GLY A 54 -4.86 -20.72 32.96
CA GLY A 54 -5.53 -21.99 33.22
C GLY A 54 -4.74 -22.97 34.10
N SER A 55 -3.39 -22.92 34.00
CA SER A 55 -2.51 -23.84 34.77
C SER A 55 -2.12 -23.32 36.15
N LEU A 56 -2.26 -22.03 36.46
CA LEU A 56 -1.80 -21.43 37.71
C LEU A 56 -2.94 -21.03 38.66
N GLY A 57 -4.20 -21.17 38.27
CA GLY A 57 -5.38 -20.92 39.15
C GLY A 57 -5.49 -19.48 39.68
N PHE A 58 -4.86 -18.50 39.01
CA PHE A 58 -4.86 -17.10 39.42
C PHE A 58 -5.82 -16.26 38.61
N GLU A 59 -6.47 -15.24 39.20
CA GLU A 59 -7.17 -14.13 38.57
C GLU A 59 -6.27 -12.90 38.21
N PRO A 60 -4.95 -12.99 38.01
CA PRO A 60 -4.12 -11.81 37.58
C PRO A 60 -4.35 -11.40 36.11
N TYR A 61 -5.11 -12.20 35.36
CA TYR A 61 -5.28 -12.03 33.91
C TYR A 61 -6.09 -10.75 33.55
N LEU A 62 -7.11 -10.44 34.32
CA LEU A 62 -7.95 -9.25 34.05
C LEU A 62 -7.17 -7.96 34.28
N ASP A 63 -6.36 -7.88 35.33
CA ASP A 63 -5.53 -6.71 35.59
C ASP A 63 -4.38 -6.55 34.61
N PHE A 64 -3.80 -7.64 34.12
CA PHE A 64 -2.74 -7.61 33.13
C PHE A 64 -3.26 -7.15 31.75
N SER A 65 -4.39 -7.70 31.31
CA SER A 65 -4.98 -7.33 30.00
C SER A 65 -5.46 -5.88 30.01
N SER A 66 -6.02 -5.37 31.12
CA SER A 66 -6.44 -3.97 31.22
C SER A 66 -5.25 -3.01 31.20
N LYS A 67 -4.18 -3.30 31.93
CA LYS A 67 -2.95 -2.51 31.91
C LYS A 67 -2.24 -2.56 30.55
N MET A 68 -2.19 -3.73 29.92
CA MET A 68 -1.63 -3.86 28.57
C MET A 68 -2.42 -3.02 27.57
N ARG A 69 -3.74 -3.07 27.63
CA ARG A 69 -4.62 -2.24 26.80
C ARG A 69 -4.35 -0.76 27.01
N GLU A 70 -4.27 -0.29 28.26
CA GLU A 70 -3.97 1.11 28.57
C GLU A 70 -2.64 1.56 27.97
N VAL A 71 -1.57 0.75 28.10
CA VAL A 71 -0.26 1.04 27.50
C VAL A 71 -0.34 1.10 25.97
N LEU A 72 -1.06 0.19 25.32
CA LEU A 72 -1.23 0.19 23.87
C LEU A 72 -2.04 1.39 23.39
N GLU A 73 -3.10 1.78 24.13
CA GLU A 73 -3.88 2.98 23.85
C GLU A 73 -3.05 4.26 24.01
N GLU A 74 -2.23 4.36 25.06
CA GLU A 74 -1.36 5.51 25.27
C GLU A 74 -0.33 5.65 24.13
N ARG A 75 0.30 4.54 23.72
CA ARG A 75 1.21 4.52 22.57
C ARG A 75 0.48 4.90 21.28
N GLY A 76 -0.72 4.39 21.06
CA GLY A 76 -1.55 4.74 19.91
C GLY A 76 -1.87 6.23 19.88
N ARG A 77 -2.27 6.81 21.01
CA ARG A 77 -2.52 8.26 21.14
C ARG A 77 -1.28 9.09 20.82
N ALA A 78 -0.11 8.69 21.32
CA ALA A 78 1.15 9.40 21.03
C ALA A 78 1.50 9.35 19.53
N MET A 79 1.37 8.20 18.86
CA MET A 79 1.62 8.08 17.42
C MET A 79 0.64 8.91 16.58
N LEU A 80 -0.64 8.92 16.96
CA LEU A 80 -1.66 9.72 16.27
C LEU A 80 -1.47 11.22 16.49
N SER A 81 -1.01 11.63 17.68
CA SER A 81 -0.64 13.03 17.96
C SER A 81 0.54 13.48 17.09
N GLU A 82 1.62 12.68 17.03
CA GLU A 82 2.78 12.95 16.16
C GLU A 82 2.36 13.10 14.69
N PHE A 83 1.46 12.23 14.23
CA PHE A 83 0.92 12.34 12.87
C PHE A 83 0.13 13.64 12.68
N SER A 84 -0.72 14.00 13.62
CA SER A 84 -1.53 15.24 13.55
C SER A 84 -0.66 16.48 13.45
N ASP A 85 0.42 16.54 14.25
CA ASP A 85 1.38 17.64 14.22
C ASP A 85 2.06 17.74 12.84
N ARG A 86 2.49 16.63 12.28
CA ARG A 86 3.10 16.58 10.95
C ARG A 86 2.12 16.96 9.83
N ALA A 87 0.86 16.54 9.94
CA ALA A 87 -0.18 16.94 8.99
C ALA A 87 -0.45 18.45 9.06
N ALA A 88 -0.45 19.03 10.26
CA ALA A 88 -0.59 20.47 10.47
C ALA A 88 0.61 21.24 9.87
N GLU A 89 1.84 20.78 10.08
CA GLU A 89 3.06 21.36 9.46
C GLU A 89 2.99 21.31 7.92
N ALA A 90 2.43 20.25 7.37
CA ALA A 90 2.23 20.08 5.92
C ALA A 90 0.98 20.83 5.39
N ASN A 91 0.20 21.52 6.23
CA ASN A 91 -1.08 22.14 5.90
C ASN A 91 -2.09 21.15 5.28
N VAL A 92 -2.09 19.91 5.74
CA VAL A 92 -3.02 18.85 5.30
C VAL A 92 -4.10 18.67 6.36
N ARG A 93 -5.38 18.70 5.93
CA ARG A 93 -6.50 18.38 6.83
C ARG A 93 -6.45 16.91 7.21
N CYS A 94 -6.45 16.61 8.50
CA CYS A 94 -6.42 15.24 8.97
C CYS A 94 -7.44 14.98 10.09
N GLU A 95 -7.88 13.74 10.16
CA GLU A 95 -8.61 13.13 11.26
C GLU A 95 -7.79 11.95 11.78
N THR A 96 -7.85 11.70 13.09
CA THR A 96 -7.19 10.57 13.72
C THR A 96 -8.21 9.61 14.30
N LEU A 97 -8.05 8.32 14.02
CA LEU A 97 -8.92 7.25 14.51
C LEU A 97 -8.08 6.19 15.23
N MET A 98 -8.63 5.66 16.30
CA MET A 98 -8.06 4.52 17.01
C MET A 98 -9.14 3.46 17.19
N ASP A 99 -8.92 2.30 16.58
CA ASP A 99 -9.80 1.14 16.68
C ASP A 99 -9.12 0.00 17.44
N VAL A 100 -9.91 -0.96 17.91
CA VAL A 100 -9.43 -2.20 18.56
C VAL A 100 -10.02 -3.37 17.81
N GLY A 101 -9.18 -4.27 17.29
CA GLY A 101 -9.67 -5.40 16.52
C GLY A 101 -8.58 -6.14 15.77
N VAL A 102 -8.97 -6.92 14.76
CA VAL A 102 -8.04 -7.55 13.82
C VAL A 102 -7.58 -6.48 12.82
N VAL A 103 -6.32 -6.10 12.89
CA VAL A 103 -5.76 -4.92 12.19
C VAL A 103 -6.18 -4.82 10.72
N ALA A 104 -6.05 -5.92 9.96
CA ALA A 104 -6.39 -5.92 8.54
C ALA A 104 -7.90 -5.73 8.27
N ASN A 105 -8.76 -6.21 9.17
CA ASN A 105 -10.20 -6.07 9.02
C ASN A 105 -10.63 -4.63 9.28
N GLU A 106 -10.11 -4.02 10.36
CA GLU A 106 -10.42 -2.63 10.71
C GLU A 106 -9.94 -1.66 9.61
N ILE A 107 -8.72 -1.88 9.07
CA ILE A 107 -8.24 -1.10 7.93
C ILE A 107 -9.19 -1.22 6.73
N CYS A 108 -9.62 -2.44 6.36
CA CYS A 108 -10.52 -2.68 5.23
C CYS A 108 -11.92 -2.07 5.45
N GLU A 109 -12.42 -2.08 6.68
CA GLU A 109 -13.71 -1.45 7.02
C GLU A 109 -13.63 0.06 6.87
N ARG A 110 -12.60 0.70 7.44
CA ARG A 110 -12.38 2.15 7.31
C ARG A 110 -12.05 2.57 5.87
N ALA A 111 -11.44 1.68 5.09
CA ALA A 111 -11.14 1.93 3.68
C ALA A 111 -12.39 2.23 2.84
N ARG A 112 -13.59 1.80 3.24
CA ARG A 112 -14.83 1.96 2.45
C ARG A 112 -15.11 3.41 2.05
N THR A 113 -14.73 4.36 2.88
CA THR A 113 -14.93 5.80 2.67
C THR A 113 -13.68 6.52 2.17
N ALA A 114 -12.58 5.81 1.91
CA ALA A 114 -11.37 6.36 1.34
C ALA A 114 -11.30 6.15 -0.19
N ASP A 115 -10.54 6.98 -0.89
CA ASP A 115 -10.21 6.81 -2.30
C ASP A 115 -8.98 5.95 -2.50
N VAL A 116 -8.04 6.01 -1.54
CA VAL A 116 -6.82 5.22 -1.50
C VAL A 116 -6.43 4.92 -0.06
N VAL A 117 -5.90 3.73 0.17
CA VAL A 117 -5.33 3.32 1.45
C VAL A 117 -3.82 3.27 1.33
N VAL A 118 -3.11 3.86 2.29
CA VAL A 118 -1.65 3.87 2.33
C VAL A 118 -1.17 3.08 3.53
N ILE A 119 -0.34 2.09 3.28
CA ILE A 119 0.21 1.20 4.32
C ILE A 119 1.71 1.00 4.15
N GLY A 120 2.38 0.69 5.24
CA GLY A 120 3.75 0.18 5.19
C GLY A 120 3.80 -1.26 4.63
N HIS A 121 4.88 -1.58 3.95
CA HIS A 121 5.15 -2.92 3.43
C HIS A 121 5.26 -3.98 4.55
N ARG A 122 5.74 -3.58 5.73
CA ARG A 122 5.85 -4.39 6.95
C ARG A 122 5.46 -3.56 8.16
N GLY A 123 5.11 -4.23 9.26
CA GLY A 123 4.79 -3.58 10.53
C GLY A 123 5.88 -3.76 11.58
N VAL A 124 5.58 -3.39 12.82
CA VAL A 124 6.49 -3.44 13.99
C VAL A 124 7.12 -4.83 14.26
N ASN A 125 6.51 -5.90 13.79
CA ASN A 125 6.97 -7.28 13.95
C ASN A 125 7.92 -7.74 12.80
N GLU A 126 8.49 -6.82 12.04
CA GLU A 126 9.36 -7.10 10.88
C GLU A 126 10.46 -8.11 11.17
N LYS A 127 11.08 -8.04 12.36
CA LYS A 127 12.19 -8.90 12.76
C LYS A 127 11.86 -10.40 12.77
N PHE A 128 10.58 -10.76 12.79
CA PHE A 128 10.10 -12.14 12.81
C PHE A 128 9.61 -12.62 11.43
N SER A 129 9.62 -11.77 10.42
CA SER A 129 9.18 -12.10 9.06
C SER A 129 10.37 -12.33 8.13
N THR A 130 10.64 -13.57 7.77
CA THR A 130 11.70 -13.95 6.83
C THR A 130 11.29 -13.62 5.39
N GLY A 131 11.60 -12.43 4.90
CA GLY A 131 11.53 -12.08 3.46
C GLY A 131 10.14 -11.97 2.83
N LEU A 132 9.08 -12.13 3.60
CA LEU A 132 7.68 -12.04 3.17
C LEU A 132 7.12 -10.62 3.39
N LEU A 133 6.05 -10.29 2.68
CA LEU A 133 5.19 -9.17 3.02
C LEU A 133 4.75 -9.32 4.49
N GLY A 134 4.64 -8.22 5.25
CA GLY A 134 4.09 -8.30 6.61
C GLY A 134 2.68 -8.91 6.59
N GLY A 135 2.33 -9.74 7.54
CA GLY A 135 1.03 -10.45 7.57
C GLY A 135 -0.17 -9.51 7.47
N THR A 136 -0.09 -8.32 8.08
CA THR A 136 -1.12 -7.28 7.95
C THR A 136 -1.16 -6.72 6.52
N ALA A 137 -0.01 -6.35 5.93
CA ALA A 137 0.05 -5.82 4.58
C ALA A 137 -0.45 -6.84 3.55
N GLU A 138 -0.11 -8.12 3.69
CA GLU A 138 -0.61 -9.20 2.85
C GLU A 138 -2.14 -9.35 2.99
N SER A 139 -2.65 -9.36 4.22
CA SER A 139 -4.09 -9.49 4.47
C SER A 139 -4.89 -8.31 3.94
N VAL A 140 -4.40 -7.07 4.14
CA VAL A 140 -5.02 -5.86 3.58
C VAL A 140 -4.98 -5.90 2.06
N THR A 141 -3.84 -6.25 1.46
CA THR A 141 -3.71 -6.36 0.01
C THR A 141 -4.72 -7.35 -0.58
N ARG A 142 -5.02 -8.44 0.12
CA ARG A 142 -6.01 -9.44 -0.32
C ARG A 142 -7.46 -9.01 -0.14
N LYS A 143 -7.78 -8.24 0.92
CA LYS A 143 -9.15 -7.97 1.36
C LYS A 143 -9.64 -6.55 1.03
N CYS A 144 -8.74 -5.56 0.97
CA CYS A 144 -9.12 -4.16 0.85
C CYS A 144 -9.86 -3.88 -0.46
N PRO A 145 -11.05 -3.29 -0.43
CA PRO A 145 -11.85 -3.03 -1.63
C PRO A 145 -11.38 -1.79 -2.42
N LYS A 146 -10.39 -1.07 -1.92
CA LYS A 146 -9.91 0.20 -2.48
C LYS A 146 -8.50 0.08 -3.02
N PRO A 147 -8.10 1.00 -3.92
CA PRO A 147 -6.71 1.13 -4.33
C PRO A 147 -5.78 1.23 -3.12
N LEU A 148 -4.61 0.61 -3.22
CA LEU A 148 -3.68 0.48 -2.11
C LEU A 148 -2.30 0.96 -2.52
N LEU A 149 -1.70 1.86 -1.74
CA LEU A 149 -0.30 2.25 -1.85
C LEU A 149 0.50 1.55 -0.76
N VAL A 150 1.35 0.61 -1.15
CA VAL A 150 2.23 -0.14 -0.24
C VAL A 150 3.61 0.47 -0.28
N CYS A 151 4.08 1.00 0.86
CA CYS A 151 5.31 1.79 0.95
C CYS A 151 6.47 1.01 1.58
N PRO A 152 7.68 1.01 0.96
CA PRO A 152 8.90 0.52 1.58
C PRO A 152 9.36 1.48 2.69
N THR A 153 10.50 1.18 3.34
CA THR A 153 11.05 2.06 4.39
C THR A 153 11.57 3.40 3.87
N GLN A 154 11.98 3.46 2.60
CA GLN A 154 12.63 4.64 2.05
C GLN A 154 11.62 5.65 1.53
N TRP A 155 11.73 6.88 2.03
CA TRP A 155 11.12 8.06 1.47
C TRP A 155 12.18 8.90 0.74
N LYS A 156 11.92 9.25 -0.53
CA LYS A 156 12.88 10.01 -1.38
C LYS A 156 12.49 11.49 -1.59
N GLY A 157 11.59 12.02 -0.76
CA GLY A 157 11.19 13.44 -0.86
C GLY A 157 10.11 13.74 -1.91
N GLY A 158 9.56 12.72 -2.56
CA GLY A 158 8.48 12.88 -3.54
C GLY A 158 8.48 11.79 -4.60
N ILE A 159 7.48 11.84 -5.48
CA ILE A 159 7.33 10.98 -6.65
C ILE A 159 7.61 11.84 -7.89
N GLN A 160 8.47 11.38 -8.78
CA GLN A 160 8.89 12.10 -9.99
C GLN A 160 8.84 11.22 -11.25
N LYS A 161 9.09 9.93 -11.11
CA LYS A 161 9.24 8.99 -12.23
C LYS A 161 8.39 7.74 -12.05
N PRO A 162 7.06 7.84 -12.14
CA PRO A 162 6.16 6.69 -12.03
C PRO A 162 6.23 5.77 -13.24
N LEU A 163 6.10 4.46 -12.98
CA LEU A 163 6.03 3.37 -13.96
C LEU A 163 4.68 2.68 -13.86
N LEU A 164 4.05 2.36 -14.98
CA LEU A 164 2.93 1.44 -15.09
C LEU A 164 3.41 0.11 -15.71
N ALA A 165 3.21 -1.00 -15.00
CA ALA A 165 3.32 -2.34 -15.59
C ALA A 165 1.98 -2.71 -16.25
N TYR A 166 1.98 -2.81 -17.58
CA TYR A 166 0.78 -3.03 -18.39
C TYR A 166 0.90 -4.32 -19.20
N ASP A 167 -0.03 -5.24 -19.01
CA ASP A 167 -0.06 -6.54 -19.71
C ASP A 167 -1.27 -6.73 -20.65
N GLY A 168 -2.11 -5.69 -20.82
CA GLY A 168 -3.33 -5.76 -21.63
C GLY A 168 -4.51 -6.42 -20.93
N SER A 169 -4.38 -6.83 -19.66
CA SER A 169 -5.49 -7.38 -18.89
C SER A 169 -6.44 -6.27 -18.41
N GLN A 170 -7.68 -6.66 -18.11
CA GLN A 170 -8.68 -5.72 -17.55
C GLN A 170 -8.17 -5.03 -16.28
N ARG A 171 -7.37 -5.70 -15.47
CA ARG A 171 -6.83 -5.16 -14.22
C ARG A 171 -5.67 -4.19 -14.44
N SER A 172 -4.79 -4.50 -15.36
CA SER A 172 -3.77 -3.54 -15.77
C SER A 172 -4.39 -2.32 -16.47
N ALA A 173 -5.51 -2.49 -17.18
CA ALA A 173 -6.28 -1.37 -17.72
C ALA A 173 -6.89 -0.49 -16.62
N SER A 174 -7.45 -1.10 -15.55
CA SER A 174 -7.90 -0.34 -14.37
C SER A 174 -6.74 0.38 -13.67
N ALA A 175 -5.57 -0.26 -13.58
CA ALA A 175 -4.36 0.38 -13.05
C ALA A 175 -3.88 1.53 -13.94
N MET A 176 -4.01 1.41 -15.26
CA MET A 176 -3.68 2.48 -16.22
C MET A 176 -4.59 3.71 -16.03
N GLN A 177 -5.89 3.51 -15.79
CA GLN A 177 -6.82 4.60 -15.48
C GLN A 177 -6.38 5.33 -14.20
N ALA A 178 -6.10 4.57 -13.13
CA ALA A 178 -5.66 5.14 -11.86
C ALA A 178 -4.32 5.87 -12.00
N ALA A 179 -3.37 5.33 -12.78
CA ALA A 179 -2.08 5.95 -13.06
C ALA A 179 -2.24 7.25 -13.85
N ALA A 180 -3.10 7.27 -14.88
CA ALA A 180 -3.39 8.47 -15.66
C ALA A 180 -3.97 9.58 -14.77
N ASP A 181 -5.02 9.27 -13.99
CA ASP A 181 -5.65 10.24 -13.07
C ASP A 181 -4.66 10.76 -12.02
N PHE A 182 -3.84 9.88 -11.47
CA PHE A 182 -2.82 10.23 -10.48
C PHE A 182 -1.77 11.16 -11.10
N CYS A 183 -1.19 10.78 -12.23
CA CYS A 183 -0.14 11.56 -12.89
C CYS A 183 -0.63 12.91 -13.41
N VAL A 184 -1.85 12.98 -13.95
CA VAL A 184 -2.47 14.27 -14.33
C VAL A 184 -2.65 15.17 -13.11
N SER A 185 -3.18 14.61 -12.00
CA SER A 185 -3.46 15.39 -10.78
C SER A 185 -2.19 15.96 -10.13
N LEU A 186 -1.05 15.30 -10.34
CA LEU A 186 0.25 15.66 -9.75
C LEU A 186 1.22 16.29 -10.75
N ALA A 187 0.80 16.47 -12.01
CA ALA A 187 1.64 16.94 -13.12
C ALA A 187 2.93 16.10 -13.30
N LEU A 188 2.81 14.77 -13.22
CA LEU A 188 3.90 13.80 -13.34
C LEU A 188 3.92 13.16 -14.74
N PRO A 189 5.10 12.79 -15.29
CA PRO A 189 5.17 11.92 -16.45
C PRO A 189 4.69 10.51 -16.10
N LEU A 190 4.43 9.66 -17.11
CA LEU A 190 4.11 8.25 -16.90
C LEU A 190 4.88 7.39 -17.89
N ALA A 191 5.74 6.50 -17.39
CA ALA A 191 6.32 5.44 -18.17
C ALA A 191 5.40 4.21 -18.18
N VAL A 192 5.29 3.53 -19.31
CA VAL A 192 4.52 2.30 -19.46
C VAL A 192 5.44 1.20 -19.95
N ALA A 193 5.53 0.11 -19.21
CA ALA A 193 6.32 -1.05 -19.59
C ALA A 193 5.42 -2.29 -19.78
N HIS A 194 5.66 -3.01 -20.86
CA HIS A 194 5.10 -4.33 -21.12
C HIS A 194 6.22 -5.36 -21.21
N VAL A 195 6.08 -6.49 -20.52
CA VAL A 195 7.09 -7.56 -20.55
C VAL A 195 6.55 -8.72 -21.39
N THR A 196 7.24 -9.03 -22.47
CA THR A 196 6.90 -10.14 -23.38
C THR A 196 8.12 -10.65 -24.13
N ARG A 197 8.07 -11.88 -24.62
CA ARG A 197 9.04 -12.44 -25.57
C ARG A 197 8.58 -12.33 -27.02
N ASP A 198 7.34 -11.95 -27.23
CA ASP A 198 6.74 -11.77 -28.56
C ASP A 198 6.60 -10.29 -28.89
N GLU A 199 7.42 -9.81 -29.82
CA GLU A 199 7.46 -8.39 -30.24
C GLU A 199 6.13 -7.92 -30.81
N ALA A 200 5.42 -8.77 -31.60
CA ALA A 200 4.15 -8.41 -32.21
C ALA A 200 3.06 -8.21 -31.14
N THR A 201 3.01 -9.09 -30.14
CA THR A 201 2.13 -8.94 -28.98
C THR A 201 2.51 -7.68 -28.16
N GLY A 202 3.80 -7.45 -27.94
CA GLY A 202 4.28 -6.27 -27.24
C GLY A 202 3.86 -4.96 -27.92
N ALA A 203 4.07 -4.88 -29.21
CA ALA A 203 3.68 -3.71 -30.00
C ALA A 203 2.17 -3.44 -29.91
N ARG A 204 1.34 -4.47 -30.04
CA ARG A 204 -0.13 -4.37 -29.97
C ARG A 204 -0.61 -3.88 -28.61
N VAL A 205 -0.05 -4.44 -27.51
CA VAL A 205 -0.42 -4.09 -26.13
C VAL A 205 0.00 -2.66 -25.79
N LEU A 206 1.21 -2.26 -26.18
CA LEU A 206 1.66 -0.89 -25.98
C LEU A 206 0.91 0.13 -26.83
N ASP A 207 0.48 -0.27 -28.04
CA ASP A 207 -0.33 0.61 -28.90
C ASP A 207 -1.73 0.85 -28.34
N GLU A 208 -2.31 -0.14 -27.66
CA GLU A 208 -3.54 0.03 -26.88
C GLU A 208 -3.35 1.06 -25.76
N ALA A 209 -2.27 0.95 -24.97
CA ALA A 209 -1.96 1.91 -23.91
C ALA A 209 -1.72 3.31 -24.46
N LYS A 210 -1.01 3.46 -25.61
CA LYS A 210 -0.78 4.75 -26.27
C LYS A 210 -2.11 5.40 -26.67
N ARG A 211 -3.02 4.64 -27.30
CA ARG A 211 -4.33 5.16 -27.72
C ARG A 211 -5.17 5.59 -26.53
N TYR A 212 -5.15 4.80 -25.43
CA TYR A 212 -5.86 5.17 -24.22
C TYR A 212 -5.31 6.45 -23.57
N LEU A 213 -3.99 6.59 -23.48
CA LEU A 213 -3.34 7.72 -22.82
C LEU A 213 -3.25 8.99 -23.69
N ALA A 214 -3.45 8.88 -25.00
CA ALA A 214 -3.34 10.01 -25.93
C ALA A 214 -4.20 11.24 -25.57
N PRO A 215 -5.47 11.10 -25.10
CA PRO A 215 -6.28 12.25 -24.70
C PRO A 215 -5.89 12.87 -23.36
N TYR A 216 -5.05 12.23 -22.58
CA TYR A 216 -4.58 12.79 -21.30
C TYR A 216 -3.43 13.77 -21.53
N ALA A 217 -3.40 14.86 -20.80
CA ALA A 217 -2.30 15.84 -20.86
C ALA A 217 -1.08 15.32 -20.09
N LEU A 218 -0.52 14.18 -20.53
CA LEU A 218 0.59 13.47 -19.88
C LEU A 218 1.79 13.37 -20.82
N GLN A 219 2.99 13.59 -20.28
CA GLN A 219 4.22 13.14 -20.93
C GLN A 219 4.35 11.62 -20.69
N THR A 220 4.26 10.82 -21.77
CA THR A 220 4.30 9.37 -21.70
C THR A 220 5.50 8.79 -22.43
N SER A 221 6.06 7.70 -21.89
CA SER A 221 7.07 6.88 -22.57
C SER A 221 6.64 5.41 -22.53
N PHE A 222 7.08 4.60 -23.51
CA PHE A 222 6.64 3.23 -23.67
C PHE A 222 7.84 2.32 -23.93
N ALA A 223 7.93 1.20 -23.20
CA ALA A 223 9.01 0.23 -23.31
C ALA A 223 8.46 -1.19 -23.44
N SER A 224 8.93 -1.93 -24.44
CA SER A 224 8.76 -3.39 -24.52
C SER A 224 9.99 -4.05 -23.94
N LEU A 225 9.80 -4.85 -22.89
CA LEU A 225 10.87 -5.52 -22.15
C LEU A 225 10.82 -7.03 -22.42
N SER A 226 11.97 -7.64 -22.61
CA SER A 226 12.06 -9.11 -22.80
C SER A 226 12.47 -9.77 -21.50
N GLY A 227 11.81 -10.90 -21.16
CA GLY A 227 12.17 -11.70 -19.98
C GLY A 227 10.97 -12.29 -19.24
N HIS A 228 11.19 -12.62 -17.96
CA HIS A 228 10.14 -13.04 -17.04
C HIS A 228 9.61 -11.82 -16.29
N ALA A 229 8.30 -11.60 -16.35
CA ALA A 229 7.69 -10.33 -15.96
C ALA A 229 8.01 -9.88 -14.53
N PRO A 230 7.92 -10.72 -13.47
CA PRO A 230 8.18 -10.30 -12.09
C PRO A 230 9.55 -9.68 -11.90
N GLU A 231 10.61 -10.41 -12.33
CA GLU A 231 11.99 -9.97 -12.17
C GLU A 231 12.29 -8.77 -13.07
N ARG A 232 11.80 -8.80 -14.31
CA ARG A 232 12.11 -7.76 -15.29
C ARG A 232 11.52 -6.40 -14.92
N ILE A 233 10.32 -6.38 -14.30
CA ILE A 233 9.73 -5.15 -13.77
C ILE A 233 10.60 -4.57 -12.65
N VAL A 234 11.03 -5.41 -11.70
CA VAL A 234 11.86 -4.95 -10.57
C VAL A 234 13.25 -4.47 -11.05
N GLU A 235 13.85 -5.16 -12.00
CA GLU A 235 15.12 -4.73 -12.64
C GLU A 235 14.95 -3.38 -13.33
N GLU A 236 13.87 -3.19 -14.08
CA GLU A 236 13.58 -1.94 -14.77
C GLU A 236 13.41 -0.77 -13.80
N ILE A 237 12.71 -1.01 -12.67
CA ILE A 237 12.58 0.00 -11.61
C ILE A 237 13.95 0.41 -11.07
N ARG A 238 14.85 -0.55 -10.84
CA ARG A 238 16.20 -0.28 -10.31
C ARG A 238 17.09 0.43 -11.30
N ASN A 239 17.11 -0.04 -12.55
CA ASN A 239 18.00 0.46 -13.58
C ASN A 239 17.64 1.87 -14.02
N GLU A 240 16.35 2.15 -14.16
CA GLU A 240 15.85 3.42 -14.63
C GLU A 240 15.50 4.40 -13.49
N GLY A 241 15.55 3.95 -12.24
CA GLY A 241 15.29 4.77 -11.06
C GLY A 241 13.84 5.20 -10.92
N TYR A 242 12.89 4.36 -11.33
CA TYR A 242 11.47 4.62 -11.08
C TYR A 242 11.18 4.65 -9.57
N ASP A 243 10.31 5.58 -9.17
CA ASP A 243 10.04 5.88 -7.76
C ASP A 243 8.59 5.62 -7.33
N LEU A 244 7.75 5.16 -8.25
CA LEU A 244 6.41 4.61 -8.01
C LEU A 244 6.08 3.58 -9.08
N LEU A 245 5.52 2.44 -8.68
CA LEU A 245 4.99 1.46 -9.62
C LEU A 245 3.46 1.38 -9.51
N PHE A 246 2.77 1.49 -10.65
CA PHE A 246 1.37 1.12 -10.79
C PHE A 246 1.27 -0.30 -11.37
N ILE A 247 0.45 -1.14 -10.75
CA ILE A 247 0.22 -2.51 -11.20
C ILE A 247 -1.23 -2.94 -10.91
N GLY A 248 -1.83 -3.70 -11.81
CA GLY A 248 -3.11 -4.36 -11.57
C GLY A 248 -2.95 -5.47 -10.54
N ALA A 249 -3.83 -5.51 -9.56
CA ALA A 249 -3.84 -6.56 -8.56
C ALA A 249 -4.74 -7.72 -9.03
N TYR A 250 -4.28 -8.97 -8.86
CA TYR A 250 -4.97 -10.24 -9.14
C TYR A 250 -5.04 -10.71 -10.61
N GLY A 251 -4.65 -11.99 -10.86
CA GLY A 251 -4.63 -12.63 -12.18
C GLY A 251 -6.00 -13.11 -12.69
N HIS A 252 -6.02 -13.72 -13.89
CA HIS A 252 -7.19 -14.09 -14.71
C HIS A 252 -8.17 -15.12 -14.12
N SER A 253 -8.01 -15.62 -12.90
CA SER A 253 -8.86 -16.68 -12.35
C SER A 253 -10.07 -16.13 -11.58
N ARG A 254 -11.27 -16.38 -12.11
CA ARG A 254 -12.56 -16.06 -11.49
C ARG A 254 -12.88 -16.85 -10.21
N ILE A 255 -12.06 -17.84 -9.86
CA ILE A 255 -12.42 -18.82 -8.82
C ILE A 255 -11.74 -18.53 -7.47
N VAL A 256 -10.69 -17.69 -7.41
CA VAL A 256 -9.99 -17.40 -6.16
C VAL A 256 -9.79 -15.90 -6.01
N GLU A 257 -10.79 -15.20 -5.53
CA GLU A 257 -10.77 -13.74 -5.25
C GLU A 257 -9.74 -13.33 -4.18
N MET A 258 -9.06 -14.29 -3.54
CA MET A 258 -8.12 -14.06 -2.42
C MET A 258 -6.66 -14.39 -2.74
N VAL A 259 -6.29 -14.71 -3.99
CA VAL A 259 -4.90 -15.03 -4.35
C VAL A 259 -4.25 -13.87 -5.07
N LEU A 260 -3.23 -13.28 -4.47
CA LEU A 260 -2.34 -12.36 -5.17
C LEU A 260 -1.70 -13.07 -6.37
N GLY A 261 -1.71 -12.43 -7.55
CA GLY A 261 -0.97 -12.96 -8.70
C GLY A 261 0.53 -13.02 -8.40
N SER A 262 1.21 -14.06 -8.94
CA SER A 262 2.65 -14.28 -8.69
C SER A 262 3.52 -13.06 -9.01
N THR A 263 3.22 -12.32 -10.06
CA THR A 263 3.90 -11.08 -10.42
C THR A 263 3.70 -10.00 -9.37
N THR A 264 2.45 -9.77 -8.94
CA THR A 264 2.14 -8.76 -7.91
C THR A 264 2.82 -9.10 -6.58
N GLU A 265 2.79 -10.36 -6.17
CA GLU A 265 3.43 -10.83 -4.95
C GLU A 265 4.96 -10.65 -5.01
N TYR A 266 5.58 -11.03 -6.10
CA TYR A 266 7.03 -10.85 -6.29
C TYR A 266 7.44 -9.39 -6.28
N VAL A 267 6.70 -8.56 -6.99
CA VAL A 267 6.95 -7.10 -7.06
C VAL A 267 6.78 -6.45 -5.70
N LEU A 268 5.72 -6.75 -4.98
CA LEU A 268 5.52 -6.23 -3.62
C LEU A 268 6.69 -6.58 -2.68
N ARG A 269 7.28 -7.76 -2.84
CA ARG A 269 8.42 -8.20 -2.01
C ARG A 269 9.74 -7.55 -2.37
N ASN A 270 9.95 -7.18 -3.64
CA ASN A 270 11.26 -6.87 -4.18
C ASN A 270 11.41 -5.46 -4.74
N ALA A 271 10.31 -4.72 -4.94
CA ALA A 271 10.36 -3.36 -5.47
C ALA A 271 11.00 -2.39 -4.45
N PRO A 272 11.96 -1.57 -4.88
CA PRO A 272 12.61 -0.58 -4.01
C PRO A 272 11.79 0.72 -3.87
N CYS A 273 10.62 0.79 -4.48
CA CYS A 273 9.75 1.95 -4.48
C CYS A 273 8.33 1.58 -4.03
N PRO A 274 7.46 2.55 -3.68
CA PRO A 274 6.06 2.31 -3.43
C PRO A 274 5.37 1.60 -4.60
N VAL A 275 4.42 0.72 -4.27
CA VAL A 275 3.61 0.00 -5.26
C VAL A 275 2.15 0.39 -5.09
N PHE A 276 1.58 1.00 -6.13
CA PHE A 276 0.18 1.34 -6.21
C PHE A 276 -0.58 0.19 -6.87
N LEU A 277 -1.40 -0.47 -6.07
CA LEU A 277 -2.23 -1.59 -6.50
C LEU A 277 -3.63 -1.09 -6.83
N ASN A 278 -4.11 -1.39 -8.03
CA ASN A 278 -5.50 -1.14 -8.41
C ASN A 278 -6.19 -2.47 -8.75
N ARG A 279 -7.46 -2.58 -8.37
CA ARG A 279 -8.28 -3.78 -8.59
C ARG A 279 -9.14 -3.65 -9.85
#